data_f977c0c76e398107f9e9391fd87f8a77
#
_entry.id   f977c0c76e398107f9e9391fd87f8a77
#
_cell.length_a   1.000
_cell.length_b   1.000
_cell.length_c   1.000
_cell.angle_alpha   90.00
_cell.angle_beta   90.00
_cell.angle_gamma   90.00
#
_symmetry.space_group_name_H-M   'P 1'
#
loop_
_entity.id
_entity.type
_entity.pdbx_description
1 polymer ?
#
loop_
_entity_poly.entity_id
_entity_poly.type
_entity_poly.pdbx_seq_one_letter_code
_entity_poly.pdbx_strand_id
1 'polypeptide(L)'
;MPSRIRSEDRGPVRVVTIDNEGKRNALDFRALEELAEACASAARDRVRCLLLRGAGEEAFSSGFDLGELDLLSPRGERPDEAVERAAEALEAVPCPTVAFLNGGAFGGGFELAATCDLRVAREDVMLGLPPAKLGVVYPEGGLRRFLALVGSARTRELFFVGRAIRADVALGWGLVNRVVQAEGAEAAALALAEEIANNAPLAVQGMKRILRLLESTHERGLGAEERTEIGDLRRLAFESEDIREGRRAFQERRPPRFAGR
;
A
#
# COMPACT_ATOMS: atom_id res chain seq x y z
N MET A 1 2.36 9.30 -19.52
CA MET A 1 3.64 9.68 -18.93
C MET A 1 4.04 8.59 -17.96
N PRO A 2 5.32 8.35 -17.67
CA PRO A 2 5.70 7.39 -16.63
C PRO A 2 5.22 7.89 -15.27
N SER A 3 4.93 6.95 -14.36
CA SER A 3 4.58 7.25 -12.98
C SER A 3 5.73 7.98 -12.28
N ARG A 4 5.42 8.91 -11.39
CA ARG A 4 6.41 9.70 -10.65
C ARG A 4 6.00 9.87 -9.21
N ILE A 5 6.99 10.07 -8.35
CA ILE A 5 6.79 10.51 -6.98
C ILE A 5 7.23 11.97 -6.86
N ARG A 6 6.33 12.80 -6.38
CA ARG A 6 6.64 14.21 -6.06
C ARG A 6 6.70 14.40 -4.55
N SER A 7 7.67 15.15 -4.08
CA SER A 7 7.81 15.51 -2.66
C SER A 7 7.78 17.02 -2.50
N GLU A 8 7.00 17.50 -1.54
CA GLU A 8 6.86 18.91 -1.19
C GLU A 8 6.83 19.05 0.33
N ASP A 9 7.63 19.98 0.86
CA ASP A 9 7.61 20.27 2.29
C ASP A 9 6.59 21.39 2.60
N ARG A 10 5.63 21.06 3.47
CA ARG A 10 4.66 22.01 4.02
C ARG A 10 4.97 22.18 5.52
N GLY A 11 5.86 23.09 5.83
CA GLY A 11 6.38 23.24 7.18
C GLY A 11 7.09 21.96 7.67
N PRO A 12 6.68 21.37 8.81
CA PRO A 12 7.28 20.17 9.34
C PRO A 12 6.78 18.87 8.70
N VAL A 13 5.83 18.96 7.75
CA VAL A 13 5.20 17.83 7.06
C VAL A 13 5.75 17.72 5.65
N ARG A 14 6.22 16.54 5.26
CA ARG A 14 6.52 16.21 3.87
C ARG A 14 5.32 15.54 3.23
N VAL A 15 4.79 16.17 2.18
CA VAL A 15 3.74 15.58 1.33
C VAL A 15 4.42 14.84 0.19
N VAL A 16 4.17 13.53 0.11
CA VAL A 16 4.64 12.66 -0.97
C VAL A 16 3.44 12.27 -1.83
N THR A 17 3.50 12.57 -3.12
CA THR A 17 2.40 12.38 -4.05
C THR A 17 2.77 11.34 -5.11
N ILE A 18 1.95 10.30 -5.24
CA ILE A 18 1.99 9.36 -6.36
C ILE A 18 1.34 10.07 -7.56
N ASP A 19 2.12 10.34 -8.61
CA ASP A 19 1.66 11.13 -9.75
C ASP A 19 1.71 10.34 -11.05
N ASN A 20 0.58 9.77 -11.40
CA ASN A 20 0.29 9.15 -12.68
C ASN A 20 -1.23 9.25 -12.93
N GLU A 21 -1.75 10.47 -12.83
CA GLU A 21 -3.18 10.74 -12.82
C GLU A 21 -3.90 10.12 -14.04
N GLY A 22 -3.30 10.21 -15.22
CA GLY A 22 -3.85 9.62 -16.44
C GLY A 22 -4.00 8.08 -16.41
N LYS A 23 -3.39 7.38 -15.45
CA LYS A 23 -3.54 5.95 -15.17
C LYS A 23 -4.04 5.69 -13.74
N ARG A 24 -4.78 6.62 -13.14
CA ARG A 24 -5.28 6.51 -11.76
C ARG A 24 -4.17 6.24 -10.74
N ASN A 25 -3.04 6.89 -10.90
CA ASN A 25 -1.87 6.75 -10.04
C ASN A 25 -1.37 5.30 -9.95
N ALA A 26 -1.40 4.57 -11.09
CA ALA A 26 -0.78 3.26 -11.20
C ALA A 26 0.73 3.37 -10.92
N LEU A 27 1.24 2.38 -10.20
CA LEU A 27 2.65 2.26 -9.81
C LEU A 27 3.41 1.46 -10.87
N ASP A 28 4.59 1.90 -11.21
CA ASP A 28 5.59 1.15 -11.95
C ASP A 28 6.86 0.96 -11.10
N PHE A 29 7.82 0.20 -11.57
CA PHE A 29 9.08 -0.03 -10.85
C PHE A 29 9.81 1.25 -10.49
N ARG A 30 9.74 2.25 -11.37
CA ARG A 30 10.38 3.55 -11.15
C ARG A 30 9.71 4.33 -10.04
N ALA A 31 8.38 4.40 -10.01
CA ALA A 31 7.65 5.08 -8.95
C ALA A 31 7.91 4.44 -7.58
N LEU A 32 8.00 3.10 -7.51
CA LEU A 32 8.31 2.39 -6.28
C LEU A 32 9.75 2.69 -5.79
N GLU A 33 10.69 2.81 -6.70
CA GLU A 33 12.06 3.22 -6.36
C GLU A 33 12.12 4.68 -5.89
N GLU A 34 11.49 5.60 -6.63
CA GLU A 34 11.38 7.02 -6.26
C GLU A 34 10.67 7.19 -4.88
N LEU A 35 9.66 6.34 -4.56
CA LEU A 35 9.02 6.34 -3.24
C LEU A 35 9.99 5.92 -2.13
N ALA A 36 10.76 4.86 -2.35
CA ALA A 36 11.78 4.44 -1.39
C ALA A 36 12.85 5.52 -1.16
N GLU A 37 13.25 6.22 -2.23
CA GLU A 37 14.17 7.36 -2.13
C GLU A 37 13.55 8.55 -1.35
N ALA A 38 12.28 8.86 -1.60
CA ALA A 38 11.55 9.90 -0.86
C ALA A 38 11.47 9.58 0.64
N CYS A 39 11.23 8.31 1.00
CA CYS A 39 11.25 7.83 2.38
C CYS A 39 12.63 8.00 3.02
N ALA A 40 13.69 7.59 2.31
CA ALA A 40 15.06 7.75 2.78
C ALA A 40 15.46 9.23 2.95
N SER A 41 15.03 10.09 2.03
CA SER A 41 15.22 11.54 2.13
C SER A 41 14.50 12.12 3.37
N ALA A 42 13.23 11.73 3.60
CA ALA A 42 12.48 12.19 4.76
C ALA A 42 13.18 11.86 6.10
N ALA A 43 13.83 10.70 6.17
CA ALA A 43 14.62 10.31 7.33
C ALA A 43 15.87 11.19 7.52
N ARG A 44 16.62 11.49 6.44
CA ARG A 44 17.82 12.35 6.48
C ARG A 44 17.49 13.79 6.83
N ASP A 45 16.39 14.31 6.27
CA ASP A 45 15.97 15.70 6.41
C ASP A 45 15.22 15.98 7.72
N ARG A 46 15.08 14.95 8.59
CA ARG A 46 14.41 15.01 9.90
C ARG A 46 12.98 15.54 9.81
N VAL A 47 12.26 15.13 8.76
CA VAL A 47 10.83 15.39 8.61
C VAL A 47 10.08 14.89 9.85
N ARG A 48 9.06 15.62 10.27
CA ARG A 48 8.31 15.30 11.50
C ARG A 48 7.07 14.46 11.27
N CYS A 49 6.49 14.52 10.07
CA CYS A 49 5.42 13.65 9.61
C CYS A 49 5.47 13.55 8.08
N LEU A 50 5.25 12.37 7.52
CA LEU A 50 5.13 12.12 6.09
C LEU A 50 3.65 11.88 5.74
N LEU A 51 3.11 12.66 4.80
CA LEU A 51 1.77 12.48 4.26
C LEU A 51 1.86 11.91 2.84
N LEU A 52 1.40 10.68 2.65
CA LEU A 52 1.34 10.02 1.34
C LEU A 52 -0.06 10.18 0.73
N ARG A 53 -0.13 10.60 -0.55
CA ARG A 53 -1.38 10.78 -1.28
C ARG A 53 -1.24 10.44 -2.77
N GLY A 54 -2.36 10.33 -3.48
CA GLY A 54 -2.38 10.32 -4.94
C GLY A 54 -2.52 11.74 -5.54
N ALA A 55 -2.08 11.93 -6.78
CA ALA A 55 -2.38 13.13 -7.54
C ALA A 55 -3.87 13.17 -7.93
N GLY A 56 -4.41 14.38 -8.10
CA GLY A 56 -5.82 14.59 -8.43
C GLY A 56 -6.77 14.11 -7.33
N GLU A 57 -8.00 13.76 -7.73
CA GLU A 57 -9.07 13.38 -6.81
C GLU A 57 -9.67 11.99 -7.09
N GLU A 58 -9.35 11.37 -8.23
CA GLU A 58 -9.97 10.12 -8.67
C GLU A 58 -9.43 8.89 -7.92
N ALA A 59 -8.12 8.85 -7.71
CA ALA A 59 -7.47 7.70 -7.10
C ALA A 59 -6.31 8.08 -6.18
N PHE A 60 -6.20 7.38 -5.08
CA PHE A 60 -4.95 7.32 -4.35
C PHE A 60 -3.92 6.53 -5.17
N SER A 61 -4.25 5.30 -5.54
CA SER A 61 -3.51 4.48 -6.51
C SER A 61 -4.33 3.26 -6.93
N SER A 62 -4.32 2.94 -8.22
CA SER A 62 -4.92 1.72 -8.75
C SER A 62 -4.06 0.46 -8.56
N GLY A 63 -2.91 0.57 -7.90
CA GLY A 63 -1.95 -0.49 -7.70
C GLY A 63 -0.87 -0.54 -8.77
N PHE A 64 -0.17 -1.67 -8.87
CA PHE A 64 0.88 -1.85 -9.87
C PHE A 64 0.30 -1.87 -11.29
N ASP A 65 1.01 -1.26 -12.25
CA ASP A 65 0.57 -1.21 -13.66
C ASP A 65 0.48 -2.62 -14.24
N LEU A 66 -0.73 -3.03 -14.58
CA LEU A 66 -1.00 -4.38 -15.12
C LEU A 66 -0.28 -4.65 -16.44
N GLY A 67 0.11 -3.60 -17.17
CA GLY A 67 0.90 -3.72 -18.39
C GLY A 67 2.34 -4.16 -18.13
N GLU A 68 2.84 -4.01 -16.91
CA GLU A 68 4.21 -4.35 -16.52
C GLU A 68 4.31 -5.58 -15.61
N LEU A 69 3.20 -6.30 -15.36
CA LEU A 69 3.19 -7.45 -14.43
C LEU A 69 4.13 -8.61 -14.84
N ASP A 70 4.43 -8.77 -16.12
CA ASP A 70 5.34 -9.82 -16.61
C ASP A 70 6.81 -9.35 -16.67
N LEU A 71 7.06 -8.08 -16.38
CA LEU A 71 8.38 -7.52 -16.42
C LEU A 71 9.11 -7.75 -15.10
N LEU A 72 10.43 -7.73 -15.17
CA LEU A 72 11.30 -7.62 -14.01
C LEU A 72 11.84 -6.20 -13.92
N SER A 73 12.09 -5.74 -12.69
CA SER A 73 12.79 -4.48 -12.46
C SER A 73 14.22 -4.54 -13.01
N PRO A 74 14.92 -3.41 -13.16
CA PRO A 74 16.36 -3.39 -13.45
C PRO A 74 17.21 -4.19 -12.44
N ARG A 75 16.66 -4.49 -11.27
CA ARG A 75 17.27 -5.33 -10.22
C ARG A 75 16.88 -6.81 -10.31
N GLY A 76 16.05 -7.19 -11.28
CA GLY A 76 15.51 -8.54 -11.41
C GLY A 76 14.37 -8.87 -10.46
N GLU A 77 13.76 -7.86 -9.81
CA GLU A 77 12.63 -8.04 -8.89
C GLU A 77 11.32 -8.19 -9.65
N ARG A 78 10.41 -9.00 -9.14
CA ARG A 78 9.02 -9.03 -9.60
C ARG A 78 8.24 -7.82 -9.06
N PRO A 79 7.09 -7.50 -9.66
CA PRO A 79 6.23 -6.39 -9.22
C PRO A 79 5.89 -6.40 -7.73
N ASP A 80 5.55 -7.56 -7.21
CA ASP A 80 5.19 -7.75 -5.80
C ASP A 80 6.38 -7.57 -4.85
N GLU A 81 7.57 -7.96 -5.25
CA GLU A 81 8.82 -7.74 -4.51
C GLU A 81 9.20 -6.25 -4.48
N ALA A 82 8.98 -5.55 -5.60
CA ALA A 82 9.21 -4.12 -5.66
C ALA A 82 8.22 -3.32 -4.79
N VAL A 83 6.94 -3.72 -4.75
CA VAL A 83 5.94 -3.13 -3.84
C VAL A 83 6.33 -3.40 -2.39
N GLU A 84 6.73 -4.63 -2.04
CA GLU A 84 7.16 -4.97 -0.68
C GLU A 84 8.37 -4.13 -0.25
N ARG A 85 9.37 -3.97 -1.11
CA ARG A 85 10.54 -3.14 -0.82
C ARG A 85 10.16 -1.66 -0.59
N ALA A 86 9.24 -1.11 -1.37
CA ALA A 86 8.75 0.25 -1.16
C ALA A 86 7.94 0.37 0.15
N ALA A 87 7.16 -0.65 0.50
CA ALA A 87 6.46 -0.73 1.77
C ALA A 87 7.43 -0.81 2.95
N GLU A 88 8.47 -1.63 2.88
CA GLU A 88 9.53 -1.69 3.89
C GLU A 88 10.24 -0.34 4.08
N ALA A 89 10.53 0.37 2.98
CA ALA A 89 11.12 1.70 3.04
C ALA A 89 10.18 2.71 3.72
N LEU A 90 8.88 2.63 3.47
CA LEU A 90 7.86 3.47 4.10
C LEU A 90 7.72 3.15 5.61
N GLU A 91 7.75 1.88 5.98
CA GLU A 91 7.79 1.44 7.38
C GLU A 91 9.04 1.94 8.10
N ALA A 92 10.19 1.96 7.41
CA ALA A 92 11.48 2.35 7.99
C ALA A 92 11.58 3.86 8.28
N VAL A 93 10.68 4.70 7.77
CA VAL A 93 10.66 6.14 8.06
C VAL A 93 10.52 6.36 9.56
N PRO A 94 11.45 7.09 10.21
CA PRO A 94 11.44 7.26 11.67
C PRO A 94 10.26 8.08 12.18
N CYS A 95 9.80 9.09 11.40
CA CYS A 95 8.63 9.88 11.75
C CYS A 95 7.33 9.15 11.42
N PRO A 96 6.19 9.52 12.04
CA PRO A 96 4.89 9.00 11.65
C PRO A 96 4.57 9.25 10.19
N THR A 97 3.82 8.30 9.62
CA THR A 97 3.34 8.32 8.25
C THR A 97 1.82 8.32 8.22
N VAL A 98 1.22 9.18 7.41
CA VAL A 98 -0.22 9.28 7.21
C VAL A 98 -0.53 9.03 5.74
N ALA A 99 -1.40 8.09 5.43
CA ALA A 99 -1.97 7.97 4.09
C ALA A 99 -3.25 8.80 4.01
N PHE A 100 -3.31 9.70 3.04
CA PHE A 100 -4.54 10.38 2.65
C PHE A 100 -5.13 9.69 1.41
N LEU A 101 -6.17 8.90 1.64
CA LEU A 101 -6.93 8.22 0.60
C LEU A 101 -7.87 9.24 -0.07
N ASN A 102 -7.30 10.06 -0.95
CA ASN A 102 -7.99 11.12 -1.71
C ASN A 102 -8.85 10.57 -2.86
N GLY A 103 -8.79 9.28 -3.11
CA GLY A 103 -9.55 8.55 -4.11
C GLY A 103 -9.40 7.06 -3.90
N GLY A 104 -9.89 6.24 -4.84
CA GLY A 104 -9.84 4.78 -4.75
C GLY A 104 -8.42 4.24 -4.56
N ALA A 105 -8.25 3.20 -3.71
CA ALA A 105 -6.97 2.54 -3.48
C ALA A 105 -7.09 1.03 -3.69
N PHE A 106 -6.24 0.47 -4.56
CA PHE A 106 -6.33 -0.93 -4.95
C PHE A 106 -4.96 -1.62 -4.99
N GLY A 107 -4.94 -2.92 -4.72
CA GLY A 107 -3.74 -3.76 -4.81
C GLY A 107 -2.55 -3.16 -4.06
N GLY A 108 -1.39 -3.07 -4.72
CA GLY A 108 -0.17 -2.47 -4.14
C GLY A 108 -0.33 -1.03 -3.66
N GLY A 109 -1.24 -0.25 -4.27
CA GLY A 109 -1.57 1.10 -3.79
C GLY A 109 -2.26 1.08 -2.43
N PHE A 110 -3.23 0.16 -2.23
CA PHE A 110 -3.86 0.00 -0.93
C PHE A 110 -2.91 -0.61 0.10
N GLU A 111 -2.00 -1.47 -0.32
CA GLU A 111 -0.93 -1.99 0.54
C GLU A 111 -0.01 -0.88 1.05
N LEU A 112 0.45 0.04 0.19
CA LEU A 112 1.24 1.19 0.62
C LEU A 112 0.46 2.09 1.60
N ALA A 113 -0.83 2.29 1.38
CA ALA A 113 -1.66 3.02 2.34
C ALA A 113 -1.80 2.26 3.68
N ALA A 114 -1.95 0.92 3.64
CA ALA A 114 -2.02 0.07 4.83
C ALA A 114 -0.70 0.05 5.62
N THR A 115 0.42 0.28 4.93
CA THR A 115 1.76 0.36 5.52
C THR A 115 1.98 1.65 6.32
N CYS A 116 1.28 2.73 6.01
CA CYS A 116 1.35 3.96 6.79
C CYS A 116 0.83 3.74 8.22
N ASP A 117 1.32 4.53 9.19
CA ASP A 117 0.87 4.42 10.59
C ASP A 117 -0.62 4.75 10.72
N LEU A 118 -1.08 5.82 10.05
CA LEU A 118 -2.48 6.24 10.06
C LEU A 118 -3.03 6.42 8.65
N ARG A 119 -4.35 6.33 8.50
CA ARG A 119 -5.09 6.49 7.24
C ARG A 119 -6.28 7.39 7.44
N VAL A 120 -6.38 8.44 6.61
CA VAL A 120 -7.55 9.32 6.49
C VAL A 120 -8.16 9.07 5.12
N ALA A 121 -9.41 8.71 5.06
CA ALA A 121 -10.11 8.42 3.81
C ALA A 121 -11.21 9.44 3.52
N ARG A 122 -11.33 9.84 2.28
CA ARG A 122 -12.51 10.54 1.79
C ARG A 122 -13.72 9.59 1.82
N GLU A 123 -14.91 10.09 2.14
CA GLU A 123 -16.11 9.28 2.37
C GLU A 123 -16.58 8.45 1.17
N ASP A 124 -16.28 8.92 -0.04
CA ASP A 124 -16.73 8.33 -1.30
C ASP A 124 -15.72 7.31 -1.90
N VAL A 125 -14.59 7.06 -1.23
CA VAL A 125 -13.57 6.16 -1.79
C VAL A 125 -13.90 4.69 -1.63
N MET A 126 -13.36 3.92 -2.57
CA MET A 126 -13.42 2.46 -2.57
C MET A 126 -12.02 1.89 -2.36
N LEU A 127 -11.90 0.86 -1.53
CA LEU A 127 -10.65 0.19 -1.18
C LEU A 127 -10.75 -1.29 -1.54
N GLY A 128 -9.72 -1.87 -2.15
CA GLY A 128 -9.81 -3.25 -2.57
C GLY A 128 -8.49 -3.96 -2.80
N LEU A 129 -8.51 -5.27 -2.55
CA LEU A 129 -7.40 -6.19 -2.79
C LEU A 129 -7.89 -7.34 -3.68
N PRO A 130 -7.78 -7.23 -5.01
CA PRO A 130 -8.26 -8.24 -5.93
C PRO A 130 -7.19 -9.26 -6.40
N PRO A 131 -6.19 -9.72 -5.62
CA PRO A 131 -5.12 -10.58 -6.13
C PRO A 131 -5.67 -11.92 -6.64
N ALA A 132 -6.63 -12.52 -5.94
CA ALA A 132 -7.27 -13.77 -6.36
C ALA A 132 -7.97 -13.67 -7.72
N LYS A 133 -8.49 -12.48 -8.08
CA LYS A 133 -9.11 -12.22 -9.40
C LYS A 133 -8.08 -12.10 -10.52
N LEU A 134 -6.81 -11.91 -10.17
CA LEU A 134 -5.68 -11.80 -11.10
C LEU A 134 -4.80 -13.05 -11.10
N GLY A 135 -5.10 -14.05 -10.25
CA GLY A 135 -4.26 -15.24 -10.10
C GLY A 135 -2.95 -14.98 -9.35
N VAL A 136 -2.88 -13.90 -8.58
CA VAL A 136 -1.68 -13.51 -7.82
C VAL A 136 -1.74 -14.05 -6.40
N VAL A 137 -0.65 -14.65 -5.92
CA VAL A 137 -0.42 -14.93 -4.51
C VAL A 137 0.36 -13.78 -3.91
N TYR A 138 -0.19 -13.17 -2.88
CA TYR A 138 0.42 -12.01 -2.22
C TYR A 138 1.64 -12.40 -1.38
N PRO A 139 2.65 -11.52 -1.26
CA PRO A 139 3.80 -11.77 -0.40
C PRO A 139 3.41 -11.80 1.08
N GLU A 140 4.22 -12.48 1.87
CA GLU A 140 4.03 -12.64 3.31
C GLU A 140 3.84 -11.29 4.03
N GLY A 141 4.69 -10.31 3.72
CA GLY A 141 4.65 -9.00 4.35
C GLY A 141 3.31 -8.30 4.14
N GLY A 142 2.82 -8.28 2.89
CA GLY A 142 1.50 -7.73 2.58
C GLY A 142 0.37 -8.43 3.34
N LEU A 143 0.33 -9.76 3.35
CA LEU A 143 -0.67 -10.52 4.10
C LEU A 143 -0.61 -10.23 5.60
N ARG A 144 0.58 -10.15 6.16
CA ARG A 144 0.83 -9.88 7.58
C ARG A 144 0.31 -8.50 8.01
N ARG A 145 0.54 -7.45 7.20
CA ARG A 145 0.03 -6.10 7.46
C ARG A 145 -1.48 -6.09 7.61
N PHE A 146 -2.20 -6.76 6.70
CA PHE A 146 -3.65 -6.83 6.80
C PHE A 146 -4.12 -7.73 7.95
N LEU A 147 -3.42 -8.83 8.25
CA LEU A 147 -3.71 -9.65 9.45
C LEU A 147 -3.60 -8.84 10.74
N ALA A 148 -2.58 -7.99 10.85
CA ALA A 148 -2.40 -7.11 12.00
C ALA A 148 -3.48 -6.04 12.10
N LEU A 149 -3.90 -5.46 10.97
CA LEU A 149 -4.88 -4.37 10.94
C LEU A 149 -6.31 -4.85 11.21
N VAL A 150 -6.74 -5.98 10.62
CA VAL A 150 -8.17 -6.35 10.62
C VAL A 150 -8.44 -7.79 11.09
N GLY A 151 -7.40 -8.51 11.44
CA GLY A 151 -7.51 -9.90 11.87
C GLY A 151 -7.85 -10.86 10.73
N SER A 152 -7.86 -12.16 11.05
CA SER A 152 -7.87 -13.26 10.09
C SER A 152 -9.13 -13.30 9.19
N ALA A 153 -10.32 -13.08 9.76
CA ALA A 153 -11.56 -13.22 8.99
C ALA A 153 -11.68 -12.18 7.89
N ARG A 154 -11.46 -10.90 8.23
CA ARG A 154 -11.56 -9.78 7.28
C ARG A 154 -10.41 -9.79 6.27
N THR A 155 -9.21 -10.22 6.66
CA THR A 155 -8.11 -10.44 5.73
C THR A 155 -8.49 -11.46 4.68
N ARG A 156 -9.03 -12.62 5.08
CA ARG A 156 -9.51 -13.63 4.12
C ARG A 156 -10.61 -13.09 3.21
N GLU A 157 -11.56 -12.32 3.73
CA GLU A 157 -12.60 -11.69 2.92
C GLU A 157 -12.00 -10.75 1.87
N LEU A 158 -11.07 -9.86 2.26
CA LEU A 158 -10.40 -8.95 1.34
C LEU A 158 -9.66 -9.69 0.22
N PHE A 159 -8.86 -10.71 0.57
CA PHE A 159 -7.99 -11.37 -0.37
C PHE A 159 -8.67 -12.48 -1.20
N PHE A 160 -9.61 -13.23 -0.61
CA PHE A 160 -10.25 -14.35 -1.31
C PHE A 160 -11.43 -13.89 -2.17
N VAL A 161 -12.25 -12.98 -1.66
CA VAL A 161 -13.40 -12.44 -2.37
C VAL A 161 -12.96 -11.31 -3.32
N GLY A 162 -11.98 -10.49 -2.90
CA GLY A 162 -11.45 -9.38 -3.68
C GLY A 162 -12.51 -8.34 -4.06
N ARG A 163 -13.55 -8.18 -3.22
CA ARG A 163 -14.57 -7.13 -3.41
C ARG A 163 -14.05 -5.84 -2.82
N ALA A 164 -14.25 -4.75 -3.54
CA ALA A 164 -13.98 -3.43 -2.99
C ALA A 164 -14.97 -3.10 -1.87
N ILE A 165 -14.48 -2.45 -0.83
CA ILE A 165 -15.25 -1.96 0.31
C ILE A 165 -15.26 -0.44 0.33
N ARG A 166 -16.31 0.14 0.88
CA ARG A 166 -16.46 1.59 1.05
C ARG A 166 -15.65 2.08 2.26
N ALA A 167 -15.37 3.38 2.30
CA ALA A 167 -14.64 4.02 3.39
C ALA A 167 -15.29 3.81 4.77
N ASP A 168 -16.63 3.85 4.87
CA ASP A 168 -17.36 3.61 6.10
C ASP A 168 -17.21 2.18 6.64
N VAL A 169 -17.22 1.19 5.74
CA VAL A 169 -16.93 -0.22 6.08
C VAL A 169 -15.48 -0.36 6.55
N ALA A 170 -14.55 0.27 5.83
CA ALA A 170 -13.12 0.25 6.18
C ALA A 170 -12.86 0.89 7.55
N LEU A 171 -13.58 1.98 7.90
CA LEU A 171 -13.56 2.58 9.24
C LEU A 171 -14.05 1.59 10.29
N GLY A 172 -15.20 0.94 10.05
CA GLY A 172 -15.75 -0.06 10.97
C GLY A 172 -14.85 -1.30 11.15
N TRP A 173 -13.97 -1.57 10.21
CA TRP A 173 -12.98 -2.65 10.29
C TRP A 173 -11.64 -2.23 10.92
N GLY A 174 -11.42 -0.93 11.13
CA GLY A 174 -10.14 -0.41 11.61
C GLY A 174 -9.08 -0.26 10.51
N LEU A 175 -9.47 -0.44 9.23
CA LEU A 175 -8.57 -0.22 8.08
C LEU A 175 -8.27 1.26 7.85
N VAL A 176 -9.16 2.16 8.25
CA VAL A 176 -8.92 3.60 8.24
C VAL A 176 -9.22 4.18 9.63
N ASN A 177 -8.51 5.24 9.98
CA ASN A 177 -8.63 5.88 11.29
C ASN A 177 -9.69 6.99 11.29
N ARG A 178 -9.87 7.66 10.15
CA ARG A 178 -10.86 8.74 9.98
C ARG A 178 -11.46 8.68 8.59
N VAL A 179 -12.76 8.94 8.50
CA VAL A 179 -13.46 9.21 7.24
C VAL A 179 -13.91 10.66 7.28
N VAL A 180 -13.65 11.39 6.23
CA VAL A 180 -13.93 12.84 6.10
C VAL A 180 -14.75 13.11 4.84
N GLN A 181 -15.55 14.17 4.85
CA GLN A 181 -16.30 14.60 3.69
C GLN A 181 -15.36 14.98 2.55
N ALA A 182 -15.79 14.82 1.31
CA ALA A 182 -14.97 15.13 0.15
C ALA A 182 -14.49 16.59 0.16
N GLU A 183 -15.38 17.50 0.51
CA GLU A 183 -15.04 18.91 0.69
C GLU A 183 -14.13 19.09 1.93
N GLY A 184 -12.96 19.66 1.72
CA GLY A 184 -11.98 19.90 2.79
C GLY A 184 -11.18 18.67 3.23
N ALA A 185 -11.31 17.52 2.56
CA ALA A 185 -10.64 16.28 2.93
C ALA A 185 -9.10 16.41 2.99
N GLU A 186 -8.50 17.09 2.02
CA GLU A 186 -7.05 17.35 2.02
C GLU A 186 -6.62 18.18 3.23
N ALA A 187 -7.37 19.24 3.52
CA ALA A 187 -7.08 20.08 4.68
C ALA A 187 -7.19 19.29 6.00
N ALA A 188 -8.17 18.39 6.12
CA ALA A 188 -8.34 17.54 7.29
C ALA A 188 -7.17 16.54 7.45
N ALA A 189 -6.70 15.95 6.36
CA ALA A 189 -5.55 15.03 6.39
C ALA A 189 -4.26 15.77 6.73
N LEU A 190 -4.04 16.96 6.15
CA LEU A 190 -2.89 17.81 6.45
C LEU A 190 -2.90 18.27 7.92
N ALA A 191 -4.06 18.71 8.42
CA ALA A 191 -4.21 19.11 9.83
C ALA A 191 -3.84 17.98 10.80
N LEU A 192 -4.23 16.72 10.50
CA LEU A 192 -3.79 15.56 11.29
C LEU A 192 -2.26 15.38 11.26
N ALA A 193 -1.66 15.51 10.07
CA ALA A 193 -0.21 15.38 9.93
C ALA A 193 0.54 16.50 10.68
N GLU A 194 0.03 17.72 10.66
CA GLU A 194 0.55 18.87 11.41
C GLU A 194 0.37 18.68 12.93
N GLU A 195 -0.78 18.18 13.39
CA GLU A 195 -1.02 17.84 14.79
C GLU A 195 0.04 16.84 15.30
N ILE A 196 0.32 15.80 14.51
CA ILE A 196 1.37 14.82 14.82
C ILE A 196 2.75 15.48 14.83
N ALA A 197 3.06 16.27 13.81
CA ALA A 197 4.35 16.93 13.65
C ALA A 197 4.66 17.94 14.77
N ASN A 198 3.64 18.48 15.43
CA ASN A 198 3.76 19.40 16.56
C ASN A 198 4.08 18.70 17.90
N ASN A 199 3.93 17.37 17.98
CA ASN A 199 4.30 16.60 19.17
C ASN A 199 5.83 16.45 19.31
N ALA A 200 6.28 16.07 20.50
CA ALA A 200 7.70 15.87 20.80
C ALA A 200 8.30 14.76 19.90
N PRO A 201 9.21 15.08 18.97
CA PRO A 201 9.65 14.14 17.94
C PRO A 201 10.31 12.89 18.50
N LEU A 202 11.16 13.03 19.53
CA LEU A 202 11.81 11.88 20.16
C LEU A 202 10.80 10.92 20.82
N ALA A 203 9.73 11.46 21.42
CA ALA A 203 8.69 10.65 22.03
C ALA A 203 7.90 9.89 20.96
N VAL A 204 7.45 10.57 19.90
CA VAL A 204 6.65 9.98 18.83
C VAL A 204 7.46 8.93 18.05
N GLN A 205 8.69 9.25 17.67
CA GLN A 205 9.57 8.32 16.96
C GLN A 205 9.96 7.13 17.85
N GLY A 206 10.21 7.36 19.14
CA GLY A 206 10.50 6.31 20.11
C GLY A 206 9.32 5.34 20.26
N MET A 207 8.09 5.87 20.40
CA MET A 207 6.88 5.04 20.45
C MET A 207 6.67 4.25 19.18
N LYS A 208 6.79 4.87 18.00
CA LYS A 208 6.71 4.18 16.71
C LYS A 208 7.73 3.03 16.66
N ARG A 209 8.99 3.27 17.05
CA ARG A 209 10.01 2.23 17.06
C ARG A 209 9.67 1.08 18.02
N ILE A 210 9.19 1.39 19.22
CA ILE A 210 8.79 0.38 20.21
C ILE A 210 7.61 -0.45 19.69
N LEU A 211 6.59 0.20 19.13
CA LEU A 211 5.42 -0.51 18.55
C LEU A 211 5.87 -1.50 17.48
N ARG A 212 6.75 -1.10 16.57
CA ARG A 212 7.30 -1.99 15.54
C ARG A 212 8.09 -3.17 16.12
N LEU A 213 8.87 -2.93 17.19
CA LEU A 213 9.58 -4.00 17.88
C LEU A 213 8.61 -5.00 18.52
N LEU A 214 7.52 -4.51 19.13
CA LEU A 214 6.49 -5.36 19.72
C LEU A 214 5.73 -6.17 18.65
N GLU A 215 5.40 -5.56 17.52
CA GLU A 215 4.80 -6.23 16.39
C GLU A 215 5.71 -7.36 15.84
N SER A 216 7.00 -7.07 15.66
CA SER A 216 7.97 -8.06 15.17
C SER A 216 8.22 -9.23 16.12
N THR A 217 8.03 -9.05 17.44
CA THR A 217 8.20 -10.13 18.42
C THR A 217 7.02 -11.11 18.45
N HIS A 218 5.82 -10.68 18.09
CA HIS A 218 4.67 -11.58 17.88
C HIS A 218 4.84 -12.46 16.62
N GLU A 219 5.82 -12.15 15.80
CA GLU A 219 6.08 -12.75 14.49
C GLU A 219 7.22 -13.77 14.47
N ARG A 220 7.70 -14.23 15.61
CA ARG A 220 8.69 -15.31 15.68
C ARG A 220 8.10 -16.64 15.22
N GLY A 221 7.60 -16.70 13.99
CA GLY A 221 6.80 -17.82 13.57
C GLY A 221 7.35 -18.62 12.40
N LEU A 222 7.94 -17.98 11.40
CA LEU A 222 8.29 -18.70 10.18
C LEU A 222 9.74 -19.19 10.22
N GLY A 223 9.91 -20.49 10.29
CA GLY A 223 11.18 -21.17 10.07
C GLY A 223 11.60 -21.12 8.58
N ALA A 224 12.78 -21.68 8.28
CA ALA A 224 13.29 -21.71 6.91
C ALA A 224 12.40 -22.54 5.96
N GLU A 225 11.79 -23.60 6.46
CA GLU A 225 10.90 -24.48 5.69
C GLU A 225 9.62 -23.75 5.25
N GLU A 226 8.97 -23.03 6.18
CA GLU A 226 7.77 -22.26 5.85
C GLU A 226 8.05 -21.13 4.86
N ARG A 227 9.21 -20.49 4.94
CA ARG A 227 9.62 -19.47 3.94
C ARG A 227 9.82 -20.09 2.56
N THR A 228 10.38 -21.31 2.50
CA THR A 228 10.55 -22.06 1.24
C THR A 228 9.18 -22.41 0.65
N GLU A 229 8.26 -22.95 1.47
CA GLU A 229 6.90 -23.26 1.03
C GLU A 229 6.17 -22.06 0.47
N ILE A 230 6.25 -20.90 1.16
CA ILE A 230 5.66 -19.64 0.68
C ILE A 230 6.26 -19.25 -0.68
N GLY A 231 7.58 -19.34 -0.83
CA GLY A 231 8.28 -19.06 -2.08
C GLY A 231 7.78 -19.94 -3.23
N ASP A 232 7.61 -21.26 -2.97
CA ASP A 232 7.13 -22.23 -3.96
C ASP A 232 5.67 -21.99 -4.37
N LEU A 233 4.80 -21.69 -3.42
CA LEU A 233 3.39 -21.34 -3.69
C LEU A 233 3.26 -20.09 -4.56
N ARG A 234 4.07 -19.06 -4.28
CA ARG A 234 4.09 -17.83 -5.08
C ARG A 234 4.60 -18.13 -6.49
N ARG A 235 5.72 -18.83 -6.62
CA ARG A 235 6.28 -19.21 -7.92
C ARG A 235 5.25 -19.98 -8.76
N LEU A 236 4.59 -20.99 -8.19
CA LEU A 236 3.57 -21.77 -8.86
C LEU A 236 2.44 -20.88 -9.42
N ALA A 237 1.96 -19.92 -8.64
CA ALA A 237 0.92 -19.01 -9.10
C ALA A 237 1.41 -18.09 -10.23
N PHE A 238 2.63 -17.54 -10.13
CA PHE A 238 3.20 -16.66 -11.16
C PHE A 238 3.53 -17.39 -12.48
N GLU A 239 3.79 -18.69 -12.43
CA GLU A 239 4.06 -19.51 -13.61
C GLU A 239 2.77 -20.12 -14.20
N SER A 240 1.64 -19.99 -13.52
CA SER A 240 0.36 -20.62 -13.90
C SER A 240 -0.29 -20.01 -15.15
N GLU A 241 -1.21 -20.78 -15.74
CA GLU A 241 -2.11 -20.23 -16.78
C GLU A 241 -3.11 -19.22 -16.19
N ASP A 242 -3.46 -19.38 -14.91
CA ASP A 242 -4.47 -18.57 -14.24
C ASP A 242 -4.06 -17.10 -14.12
N ILE A 243 -2.79 -16.78 -13.88
CA ILE A 243 -2.34 -15.38 -13.87
C ILE A 243 -2.49 -14.72 -15.24
N ARG A 244 -2.22 -15.48 -16.32
CA ARG A 244 -2.37 -15.00 -17.70
C ARG A 244 -3.84 -14.78 -18.04
N GLU A 245 -4.69 -15.72 -17.63
CA GLU A 245 -6.16 -15.61 -17.81
C GLU A 245 -6.72 -14.43 -16.99
N GLY A 246 -6.31 -14.26 -15.73
CA GLY A 246 -6.75 -13.14 -14.89
C GLY A 246 -6.46 -11.79 -15.53
N ARG A 247 -5.25 -11.62 -16.06
CA ARG A 247 -4.84 -10.40 -16.78
C ARG A 247 -5.64 -10.16 -18.04
N ARG A 248 -5.78 -11.22 -18.88
CA ARG A 248 -6.54 -11.15 -20.14
C ARG A 248 -8.00 -10.81 -19.90
N ALA A 249 -8.64 -11.49 -18.93
CA ALA A 249 -10.01 -11.23 -18.55
C ALA A 249 -10.24 -9.80 -18.05
N PHE A 250 -9.27 -9.27 -17.27
CA PHE A 250 -9.29 -7.89 -16.81
C PHE A 250 -9.23 -6.89 -17.99
N GLN A 251 -8.30 -7.10 -18.93
CA GLN A 251 -8.16 -6.25 -20.14
C GLN A 251 -9.41 -6.31 -21.01
N GLU A 252 -9.99 -7.50 -21.17
CA GLU A 252 -11.19 -7.75 -21.97
C GLU A 252 -12.49 -7.41 -21.24
N ARG A 253 -12.42 -6.95 -19.98
CA ARG A 253 -13.58 -6.61 -19.12
C ARG A 253 -14.62 -7.75 -19.03
N ARG A 254 -14.15 -8.97 -18.92
CA ARG A 254 -14.98 -10.17 -18.74
C ARG A 254 -14.61 -10.94 -17.47
N PRO A 255 -15.47 -11.83 -16.98
CA PRO A 255 -15.12 -12.76 -15.91
C PRO A 255 -13.97 -13.69 -16.34
N PRO A 256 -12.97 -13.94 -15.46
CA PRO A 256 -11.91 -14.91 -15.72
C PRO A 256 -12.43 -16.35 -15.62
N ARG A 257 -11.73 -17.29 -16.30
CA ARG A 257 -12.01 -18.72 -16.28
C ARG A 257 -10.76 -19.45 -15.82
N PHE A 258 -10.58 -19.54 -14.50
CA PHE A 258 -9.42 -20.17 -13.90
C PHE A 258 -9.47 -21.68 -13.98
N ALA A 259 -8.32 -22.32 -14.21
CA ALA A 259 -8.17 -23.76 -14.36
C ALA A 259 -7.33 -24.42 -13.24
N GLY A 260 -6.71 -23.61 -12.36
CA GLY A 260 -5.87 -24.10 -11.26
C GLY A 260 -4.52 -24.65 -11.73
N ARG A 261 -4.00 -24.19 -12.86
CA ARG A 261 -2.75 -24.69 -13.47
C ARG A 261 -1.96 -23.58 -14.17
#